data_9e0893ff6d8737f1a38dd16df8d26990
#
_entry.id   9e0893ff6d8737f1a38dd16df8d26990
#
_cell.length_a   1.000
_cell.length_b   1.000
_cell.length_c   1.000
_cell.angle_alpha   90.00
_cell.angle_beta   90.00
_cell.angle_gamma   90.00
#
_symmetry.space_group_name_H-M   'P 1'
#
loop_
_entity.id
_entity.type
_entity.pdbx_description
1 polymer ?
#
loop_
_entity_poly.entity_id
_entity_poly.type
_entity_poly.pdbx_seq_one_letter_code
_entity_poly.pdbx_strand_id
1 'polypeptide(L)'
;MDMQISQMSKGDRDARSIVSAGAMSREQLILQLNAVSGPGYLQAGLHALTNYAGACHYLLVRSDLIQESGLDFVISSDWPFDLVRRLSAELTSGYGRIGELEKCMALFQASVALLPDDVLPPDGVGRQYYSLTFNVGRTRFSLLLLAAEAGLLSPERLRDVGLLAGYLASSTRCFEGKLEREFDLTERELECLFWIAEGKTSDEIAMILGISRNTINNYITSVMRKTATKTRSEAIAFAVRNNLV
;
A
#
# COMPACT_ATOMS: atom_id res chain seq x y z
N MET A 1 -6.80 29.65 54.32
CA MET A 1 -7.51 28.77 53.39
C MET A 1 -6.99 28.95 51.99
N ASP A 2 -5.65 29.19 51.83
CA ASP A 2 -5.03 29.53 50.54
C ASP A 2 -3.71 28.79 50.25
N MET A 3 -3.61 27.53 50.68
CA MET A 3 -2.36 26.76 50.50
C MET A 3 -2.53 25.39 49.75
N GLN A 4 -3.70 25.11 49.20
CA GLN A 4 -3.95 23.82 48.48
C GLN A 4 -4.22 23.90 46.96
N ILE A 5 -4.23 25.10 46.37
CA ILE A 5 -4.49 25.29 44.93
C ILE A 5 -3.20 25.32 44.07
N SER A 6 -2.03 25.40 44.69
CA SER A 6 -0.75 25.54 43.94
C SER A 6 -0.03 24.23 43.59
N GLN A 7 -0.48 23.08 44.07
CA GLN A 7 0.21 21.79 43.79
C GLN A 7 -0.41 20.93 42.67
N MET A 8 -1.62 21.25 42.19
CA MET A 8 -2.25 20.48 41.08
C MET A 8 -1.84 20.93 39.67
N SER A 9 -1.09 22.04 39.54
CA SER A 9 -0.69 22.60 38.23
C SER A 9 0.70 22.15 37.75
N LYS A 10 1.49 21.46 38.56
CA LYS A 10 2.86 21.06 38.19
C LYS A 10 2.97 19.66 37.64
N GLY A 11 2.09 18.72 38.08
CA GLY A 11 2.10 17.32 37.61
C GLY A 11 1.59 17.14 36.18
N ASP A 12 0.74 18.05 35.69
CA ASP A 12 0.14 17.95 34.35
C ASP A 12 1.02 18.57 33.22
N ARG A 13 2.05 19.36 33.60
CA ARG A 13 3.05 19.86 32.65
C ARG A 13 4.21 18.91 32.45
N ASP A 14 4.56 18.12 33.45
CA ASP A 14 5.66 17.15 33.34
C ASP A 14 5.24 15.90 32.58
N ALA A 15 3.95 15.50 32.60
CA ALA A 15 3.44 14.40 31.79
C ALA A 15 3.41 14.69 30.28
N ARG A 16 3.33 15.97 29.87
CA ARG A 16 3.41 16.38 28.46
C ARG A 16 4.84 16.54 27.93
N SER A 17 5.85 16.62 28.79
CA SER A 17 7.23 16.81 28.39
C SER A 17 8.01 15.50 28.18
N ILE A 18 7.50 14.35 28.62
CA ILE A 18 8.19 13.05 28.51
C ILE A 18 7.96 12.38 27.12
N VAL A 19 6.98 12.83 26.34
CA VAL A 19 6.67 12.24 25.01
C VAL A 19 7.43 12.94 23.86
N SER A 20 8.20 14.01 24.14
CA SER A 20 8.76 14.88 23.08
C SER A 20 10.27 14.79 22.83
N ALA A 21 11.03 13.98 23.55
CA ALA A 21 12.47 13.88 23.34
C ALA A 21 12.80 12.76 22.33
N GLY A 22 12.80 13.07 21.02
CA GLY A 22 13.31 12.18 19.98
C GLY A 22 12.39 11.92 18.79
N ALA A 23 11.19 12.48 18.73
CA ALA A 23 10.29 12.22 17.62
C ALA A 23 10.71 13.04 16.37
N MET A 24 11.01 12.34 15.27
CA MET A 24 11.31 12.91 13.96
C MET A 24 10.32 14.01 13.57
N SER A 25 10.80 15.19 13.11
CA SER A 25 9.93 16.25 12.60
C SER A 25 9.46 15.92 11.17
N ARG A 26 8.40 16.62 10.70
CA ARG A 26 7.92 16.48 9.32
C ARG A 26 9.00 16.87 8.31
N GLU A 27 9.77 17.92 8.57
CA GLU A 27 10.86 18.39 7.70
C GLU A 27 11.97 17.34 7.61
N GLN A 28 12.34 16.75 8.75
CA GLN A 28 13.33 15.66 8.80
C GLN A 28 12.87 14.45 8.03
N LEU A 29 11.59 14.06 8.14
CA LEU A 29 11.01 12.97 7.35
C LEU A 29 11.11 13.25 5.84
N ILE A 30 10.71 14.45 5.40
CA ILE A 30 10.77 14.84 3.98
C ILE A 30 12.21 14.79 3.45
N LEU A 31 13.18 15.33 4.22
CA LEU A 31 14.59 15.25 3.85
C LEU A 31 15.08 13.79 3.73
N GLN A 32 14.69 12.94 4.67
CA GLN A 32 15.06 11.54 4.67
C GLN A 32 14.46 10.80 3.46
N LEU A 33 13.18 11.04 3.15
CA LEU A 33 12.51 10.43 2.00
C LEU A 33 13.13 10.88 0.67
N ASN A 34 13.52 12.15 0.55
CA ASN A 34 14.18 12.69 -0.64
C ASN A 34 15.62 12.16 -0.80
N ALA A 35 16.29 11.78 0.28
CA ALA A 35 17.64 11.22 0.24
C ALA A 35 17.66 9.73 -0.15
N VAL A 36 16.54 9.03 -0.03
CA VAL A 36 16.43 7.61 -0.38
C VAL A 36 16.24 7.48 -1.89
N SER A 37 17.04 6.64 -2.54
CA SER A 37 16.94 6.34 -3.97
C SER A 37 17.51 4.95 -4.27
N GLY A 38 17.11 4.34 -5.39
CA GLY A 38 17.64 3.06 -5.84
C GLY A 38 16.91 1.81 -5.30
N PRO A 39 17.51 0.62 -5.44
CA PRO A 39 16.92 -0.64 -4.95
C PRO A 39 16.66 -0.57 -3.44
N GLY A 40 15.44 -0.92 -3.01
CA GLY A 40 15.05 -0.83 -1.59
C GLY A 40 14.46 0.52 -1.17
N TYR A 41 14.27 1.47 -2.09
CA TYR A 41 13.65 2.77 -1.82
C TYR A 41 12.32 2.65 -1.05
N LEU A 42 11.44 1.73 -1.47
CA LEU A 42 10.15 1.51 -0.80
C LEU A 42 10.33 1.08 0.65
N GLN A 43 11.18 0.08 0.90
CA GLN A 43 11.41 -0.45 2.24
C GLN A 43 12.01 0.61 3.16
N ALA A 44 13.05 1.32 2.71
CA ALA A 44 13.67 2.39 3.49
C ALA A 44 12.69 3.53 3.77
N GLY A 45 11.86 3.90 2.80
CA GLY A 45 10.81 4.89 2.96
C GLY A 45 9.73 4.45 3.96
N LEU A 46 9.28 3.20 3.91
CA LEU A 46 8.33 2.65 4.86
C LEU A 46 8.87 2.61 6.28
N HIS A 47 10.15 2.26 6.48
CA HIS A 47 10.81 2.37 7.78
C HIS A 47 10.85 3.81 8.31
N ALA A 48 11.16 4.79 7.45
CA ALA A 48 11.14 6.20 7.83
C ALA A 48 9.73 6.66 8.26
N LEU A 49 8.70 6.26 7.53
CA LEU A 49 7.30 6.54 7.87
C LEU A 49 6.88 5.89 9.19
N THR A 50 7.29 4.64 9.42
CA THR A 50 7.03 3.88 10.65
C THR A 50 7.64 4.59 11.86
N ASN A 51 8.90 5.00 11.76
CA ASN A 51 9.60 5.76 12.81
C ASN A 51 8.95 7.12 13.04
N TYR A 52 8.55 7.83 11.99
CA TYR A 52 7.84 9.11 12.11
C TYR A 52 6.49 8.96 12.81
N ALA A 53 5.73 7.92 12.51
CA ALA A 53 4.48 7.61 13.19
C ALA A 53 4.68 7.32 14.69
N GLY A 54 5.86 6.84 15.09
CA GLY A 54 6.13 6.28 16.41
C GLY A 54 5.67 4.84 16.54
N ALA A 55 5.55 4.14 15.41
CA ALA A 55 5.24 2.72 15.35
C ALA A 55 6.51 1.86 15.41
N CYS A 56 6.35 0.57 15.76
CA CYS A 56 7.46 -0.39 15.87
C CYS A 56 7.68 -1.12 14.55
N HIS A 57 6.59 -1.54 13.90
CA HIS A 57 6.64 -2.38 12.70
C HIS A 57 5.59 -1.96 11.68
N TYR A 58 5.83 -2.28 10.40
CA TYR A 58 4.90 -2.03 9.32
C TYR A 58 4.61 -3.29 8.49
N LEU A 59 3.44 -3.32 7.88
CA LEU A 59 3.03 -4.30 6.88
C LEU A 59 2.28 -3.55 5.77
N LEU A 60 2.84 -3.54 4.57
CA LEU A 60 2.20 -2.98 3.37
C LEU A 60 1.59 -4.11 2.55
N VAL A 61 0.29 -4.02 2.27
CA VAL A 61 -0.47 -5.03 1.53
C VAL A 61 -1.26 -4.43 0.38
N ARG A 62 -1.51 -5.24 -0.65
CA ARG A 62 -2.49 -4.95 -1.71
C ARG A 62 -3.85 -5.50 -1.29
N SER A 63 -4.80 -4.60 -1.10
CA SER A 63 -6.13 -4.97 -0.60
C SER A 63 -7.00 -5.71 -1.63
N ASP A 64 -6.72 -5.54 -2.91
CA ASP A 64 -7.39 -6.22 -4.02
C ASP A 64 -7.00 -7.71 -4.14
N LEU A 65 -5.82 -8.09 -3.66
CA LEU A 65 -5.32 -9.48 -3.69
C LEU A 65 -5.60 -10.27 -2.39
N ILE A 66 -6.18 -9.67 -1.37
CA ILE A 66 -6.43 -10.32 -0.06
C ILE A 66 -7.35 -11.55 -0.20
N GLN A 67 -8.15 -11.65 -1.27
CA GLN A 67 -9.05 -12.78 -1.50
C GLN A 67 -8.38 -14.00 -2.16
N GLU A 68 -7.15 -13.85 -2.63
CA GLU A 68 -6.38 -14.94 -3.23
C GLU A 68 -5.72 -15.79 -2.14
N SER A 69 -5.55 -17.08 -2.43
CA SER A 69 -4.91 -17.99 -1.48
C SER A 69 -3.41 -17.71 -1.40
N GLY A 70 -2.90 -17.48 -0.18
CA GLY A 70 -1.48 -17.27 0.05
C GLY A 70 -1.13 -15.92 0.67
N LEU A 71 0.11 -15.49 0.49
CA LEU A 71 0.64 -14.20 0.97
C LEU A 71 1.02 -13.24 -0.17
N ASP A 72 0.50 -13.47 -1.39
CA ASP A 72 0.81 -12.68 -2.59
C ASP A 72 0.33 -11.22 -2.48
N PHE A 73 -0.61 -10.97 -1.55
CA PHE A 73 -1.04 -9.63 -1.21
C PHE A 73 -0.01 -8.81 -0.43
N VAL A 74 1.02 -9.43 0.15
CA VAL A 74 2.07 -8.75 0.93
C VAL A 74 3.10 -8.14 -0.03
N ILE A 75 3.25 -6.83 0.03
CA ILE A 75 4.23 -6.09 -0.79
C ILE A 75 5.55 -5.92 -0.04
N SER A 76 5.48 -5.50 1.21
CA SER A 76 6.65 -5.29 2.07
C SER A 76 6.24 -5.36 3.54
N SER A 77 7.06 -6.00 4.37
CA SER A 77 6.78 -6.18 5.79
C SER A 77 8.09 -6.36 6.57
N ASP A 78 8.11 -5.86 7.80
CA ASP A 78 9.06 -6.22 8.84
C ASP A 78 8.40 -6.97 10.02
N TRP A 79 7.12 -7.35 9.86
CA TRP A 79 6.41 -8.18 10.82
C TRP A 79 6.93 -9.63 10.79
N PRO A 80 6.91 -10.34 11.93
CA PRO A 80 7.18 -11.79 11.95
C PRO A 80 6.24 -12.56 11.00
N PHE A 81 6.79 -13.51 10.26
CA PHE A 81 6.05 -14.25 9.23
C PHE A 81 4.77 -14.92 9.76
N ASP A 82 4.84 -15.53 10.95
CA ASP A 82 3.69 -16.19 11.56
C ASP A 82 2.57 -15.23 11.91
N LEU A 83 2.91 -13.99 12.32
CA LEU A 83 1.97 -12.91 12.57
C LEU A 83 1.24 -12.50 11.28
N VAL A 84 1.98 -12.29 10.20
CA VAL A 84 1.42 -11.93 8.89
C VAL A 84 0.47 -13.03 8.40
N ARG A 85 0.87 -14.29 8.50
CA ARG A 85 0.07 -15.44 8.07
C ARG A 85 -1.24 -15.56 8.86
N ARG A 86 -1.23 -15.31 10.16
CA ARG A 86 -2.43 -15.34 11.01
C ARG A 86 -3.37 -14.18 10.70
N LEU A 87 -2.83 -12.97 10.61
CA LEU A 87 -3.61 -11.78 10.30
C LEU A 87 -4.24 -11.85 8.90
N SER A 88 -3.61 -12.53 7.95
CA SER A 88 -4.13 -12.68 6.58
C SER A 88 -5.54 -13.28 6.56
N ALA A 89 -5.81 -14.29 7.41
CA ALA A 89 -7.11 -14.93 7.50
C ALA A 89 -8.20 -13.97 7.99
N GLU A 90 -7.89 -13.07 8.92
CA GLU A 90 -8.82 -12.07 9.42
C GLU A 90 -9.04 -10.93 8.43
N LEU A 91 -7.99 -10.42 7.80
CA LEU A 91 -8.10 -9.41 6.76
C LEU A 91 -8.98 -9.90 5.61
N THR A 92 -8.83 -11.16 5.19
CA THR A 92 -9.65 -11.78 4.15
C THR A 92 -11.13 -11.82 4.56
N SER A 93 -11.44 -12.21 5.79
CA SER A 93 -12.83 -12.31 6.28
C SER A 93 -13.51 -10.94 6.48
N GLY A 94 -12.74 -9.92 6.87
CA GLY A 94 -13.24 -8.57 7.14
C GLY A 94 -13.51 -7.76 5.87
N TYR A 95 -12.63 -7.86 4.89
CA TYR A 95 -12.66 -6.99 3.69
C TYR A 95 -13.87 -7.25 2.76
N GLY A 96 -14.36 -8.49 2.69
CA GLY A 96 -15.50 -8.87 1.85
C GLY A 96 -16.85 -8.33 2.32
N ARG A 97 -16.96 -7.84 3.56
CA ARG A 97 -18.22 -7.39 4.18
C ARG A 97 -18.46 -5.89 4.10
N ILE A 98 -17.44 -5.12 3.71
CA ILE A 98 -17.51 -3.65 3.69
C ILE A 98 -18.01 -3.19 2.33
N GLY A 99 -19.02 -2.31 2.30
CA GLY A 99 -19.55 -1.71 1.07
C GLY A 99 -18.53 -0.79 0.36
N GLU A 100 -18.66 -0.60 -0.95
CA GLU A 100 -17.71 0.23 -1.72
C GLU A 100 -17.67 1.69 -1.24
N LEU A 101 -18.81 2.28 -0.82
CA LEU A 101 -18.84 3.63 -0.26
C LEU A 101 -18.10 3.72 1.08
N GLU A 102 -18.22 2.73 1.94
CA GLU A 102 -17.49 2.66 3.20
C GLU A 102 -15.99 2.51 2.96
N LYS A 103 -15.60 1.70 1.97
CA LYS A 103 -14.21 1.59 1.53
C LYS A 103 -13.66 2.93 1.01
N CYS A 104 -14.47 3.72 0.30
CA CYS A 104 -14.08 5.07 -0.14
C CYS A 104 -13.96 6.04 1.04
N MET A 105 -14.86 5.98 2.01
CA MET A 105 -14.83 6.82 3.21
C MET A 105 -13.65 6.51 4.12
N ALA A 106 -13.16 5.27 4.10
CA ALA A 106 -11.99 4.84 4.88
C ALA A 106 -10.65 5.28 4.29
N LEU A 107 -10.63 5.86 3.07
CA LEU A 107 -9.38 6.34 2.46
C LEU A 107 -8.75 7.45 3.32
N PHE A 108 -7.46 7.29 3.59
CA PHE A 108 -6.66 8.21 4.42
C PHE A 108 -7.12 8.38 5.87
N GLN A 109 -8.12 7.62 6.32
CA GLN A 109 -8.50 7.56 7.72
C GLN A 109 -7.82 6.37 8.39
N ALA A 110 -7.17 6.62 9.52
CA ALA A 110 -6.61 5.55 10.32
C ALA A 110 -7.74 4.81 11.04
N SER A 111 -7.84 3.50 10.82
CA SER A 111 -8.64 2.61 11.64
C SER A 111 -7.75 1.90 12.65
N VAL A 112 -8.31 1.57 13.80
CA VAL A 112 -7.61 0.88 14.89
C VAL A 112 -8.25 -0.48 15.09
N ALA A 113 -7.42 -1.52 15.19
CA ALA A 113 -7.86 -2.87 15.50
C ALA A 113 -6.86 -3.56 16.43
N LEU A 114 -7.26 -4.70 16.97
CA LEU A 114 -6.44 -5.53 17.84
C LEU A 114 -5.99 -6.78 17.08
N LEU A 115 -4.79 -7.23 17.38
CA LEU A 115 -4.33 -8.55 16.96
C LEU A 115 -5.22 -9.65 17.55
N PRO A 116 -5.42 -10.76 16.84
CA PRO A 116 -6.14 -11.93 17.34
C PRO A 116 -5.65 -12.38 18.73
N ASP A 117 -6.57 -12.90 19.55
CA ASP A 117 -6.23 -13.27 20.93
C ASP A 117 -5.21 -14.43 21.04
N ASP A 118 -5.16 -15.26 20.02
CA ASP A 118 -4.25 -16.39 19.89
C ASP A 118 -2.86 -16.02 19.37
N VAL A 119 -2.62 -14.72 19.07
CA VAL A 119 -1.37 -14.20 18.53
C VAL A 119 -0.63 -13.39 19.60
N LEU A 120 0.62 -13.78 19.88
CA LEU A 120 1.51 -13.04 20.77
C LEU A 120 2.29 -12.00 19.93
N PRO A 121 2.21 -10.70 20.26
CA PRO A 121 3.05 -9.70 19.62
C PRO A 121 4.53 -9.90 20.02
N PRO A 122 5.49 -9.35 19.25
CA PRO A 122 6.88 -9.29 19.66
C PRO A 122 7.07 -8.53 20.98
N ASP A 123 8.20 -8.76 21.66
CA ASP A 123 8.53 -8.09 22.91
C ASP A 123 8.50 -6.56 22.76
N GLY A 124 7.83 -5.89 23.67
CA GLY A 124 7.68 -4.42 23.68
C GLY A 124 6.65 -3.88 22.67
N VAL A 125 5.99 -4.74 21.91
CA VAL A 125 4.96 -4.37 20.94
C VAL A 125 3.58 -4.65 21.52
N GLY A 126 2.68 -3.67 21.37
CA GLY A 126 1.28 -3.81 21.79
C GLY A 126 0.46 -4.67 20.83
N ARG A 127 -0.74 -5.08 21.29
CA ARG A 127 -1.70 -5.81 20.44
C ARG A 127 -2.48 -4.91 19.49
N GLN A 128 -2.30 -3.58 19.62
CA GLN A 128 -3.01 -2.59 18.82
C GLN A 128 -2.26 -2.31 17.54
N TYR A 129 -2.96 -2.39 16.41
CA TYR A 129 -2.44 -1.94 15.14
C TYR A 129 -3.35 -0.89 14.47
N TYR A 130 -2.73 -0.03 13.70
CA TYR A 130 -3.39 1.02 12.92
C TYR A 130 -3.33 0.64 11.45
N SER A 131 -4.46 0.75 10.76
CA SER A 131 -4.55 0.50 9.32
C SER A 131 -4.88 1.79 8.58
N LEU A 132 -4.06 2.10 7.58
CA LEU A 132 -4.21 3.24 6.68
C LEU A 132 -4.43 2.72 5.26
N THR A 133 -5.55 3.07 4.65
CA THR A 133 -5.87 2.66 3.28
C THR A 133 -5.68 3.83 2.32
N PHE A 134 -5.01 3.57 1.18
CA PHE A 134 -4.78 4.55 0.12
C PHE A 134 -4.79 3.87 -1.25
N ASN A 135 -4.95 4.67 -2.30
CA ASN A 135 -4.95 4.19 -3.68
C ASN A 135 -3.70 4.69 -4.42
N VAL A 136 -3.15 3.84 -5.28
CA VAL A 136 -2.15 4.20 -6.28
C VAL A 136 -2.69 3.77 -7.63
N GLY A 137 -3.07 4.72 -8.46
CA GLY A 137 -3.86 4.44 -9.65
C GLY A 137 -5.18 3.75 -9.30
N ARG A 138 -5.42 2.58 -9.87
CA ARG A 138 -6.62 1.75 -9.59
C ARG A 138 -6.41 0.75 -8.46
N THR A 139 -5.18 0.59 -8.00
CA THR A 139 -4.83 -0.40 -6.97
C THR A 139 -5.00 0.18 -5.57
N ARG A 140 -5.63 -0.59 -4.70
CA ARG A 140 -5.83 -0.23 -3.30
C ARG A 140 -4.80 -0.92 -2.41
N PHE A 141 -4.17 -0.13 -1.55
CA PHE A 141 -3.18 -0.58 -0.58
C PHE A 141 -3.66 -0.31 0.84
N SER A 142 -3.20 -1.13 1.77
CA SER A 142 -3.32 -0.88 3.20
C SER A 142 -1.94 -0.97 3.84
N LEU A 143 -1.58 0.06 4.61
CA LEU A 143 -0.40 0.09 5.46
C LEU A 143 -0.85 -0.14 6.89
N LEU A 144 -0.40 -1.25 7.48
CA LEU A 144 -0.67 -1.60 8.86
C LEU A 144 0.57 -1.29 9.70
N LEU A 145 0.35 -0.60 10.84
CA LEU A 145 1.40 -0.16 11.75
C LEU A 145 1.15 -0.74 13.13
N LEU A 146 2.11 -1.49 13.69
CA LEU A 146 2.08 -1.96 15.06
C LEU A 146 2.65 -0.89 16.01
N ALA A 147 1.88 -0.55 17.04
CA ALA A 147 2.31 0.37 18.07
C ALA A 147 3.08 -0.34 19.20
N ALA A 148 3.88 0.42 19.96
CA ALA A 148 4.45 -0.06 21.21
C ALA A 148 3.35 -0.38 22.24
N GLU A 149 3.66 -1.20 23.25
CA GLU A 149 2.68 -1.69 24.24
C GLU A 149 1.86 -0.59 24.94
N ALA A 150 2.46 0.57 25.18
CA ALA A 150 1.77 1.74 25.76
C ALA A 150 1.64 2.90 24.78
N GLY A 151 1.89 2.68 23.47
CA GLY A 151 2.00 3.72 22.46
C GLY A 151 0.67 4.02 21.78
N LEU A 152 0.23 5.29 21.81
CA LEU A 152 -0.84 5.80 20.98
C LEU A 152 -0.21 6.61 19.82
N LEU A 153 -0.57 6.26 18.58
CA LEU A 153 -0.08 6.97 17.40
C LEU A 153 -0.91 8.24 17.17
N SER A 154 -0.22 9.35 16.88
CA SER A 154 -0.87 10.63 16.61
C SER A 154 -1.70 10.60 15.33
N PRO A 155 -2.99 11.01 15.35
CA PRO A 155 -3.82 11.07 14.14
C PRO A 155 -3.24 11.98 13.04
N GLU A 156 -2.54 13.06 13.42
CA GLU A 156 -1.90 13.97 12.47
C GLU A 156 -0.73 13.28 11.75
N ARG A 157 0.12 12.57 12.50
CA ARG A 157 1.23 11.81 11.93
C ARG A 157 0.73 10.67 11.05
N LEU A 158 -0.33 9.97 11.46
CA LEU A 158 -0.93 8.90 10.66
C LEU A 158 -1.50 9.43 9.34
N ARG A 159 -2.07 10.64 9.32
CA ARG A 159 -2.51 11.28 8.08
C ARG A 159 -1.34 11.58 7.14
N ASP A 160 -0.24 12.14 7.65
CA ASP A 160 0.98 12.37 6.88
C ASP A 160 1.54 11.06 6.32
N VAL A 161 1.57 10.02 7.14
CA VAL A 161 2.03 8.67 6.72
C VAL A 161 1.17 8.12 5.59
N GLY A 162 -0.15 8.22 5.67
CA GLY A 162 -1.05 7.75 4.62
C GLY A 162 -0.80 8.42 3.27
N LEU A 163 -0.62 9.74 3.27
CA LEU A 163 -0.30 10.53 2.06
C LEU A 163 1.06 10.16 1.48
N LEU A 164 2.09 10.11 2.33
CA LEU A 164 3.46 9.84 1.89
C LEU A 164 3.67 8.37 1.51
N ALA A 165 2.96 7.43 2.12
CA ALA A 165 2.96 6.02 1.70
C ALA A 165 2.41 5.86 0.28
N GLY A 166 1.32 6.57 -0.05
CA GLY A 166 0.77 6.62 -1.41
C GLY A 166 1.78 7.18 -2.41
N TYR A 167 2.48 8.26 -2.06
CA TYR A 167 3.54 8.83 -2.89
C TYR A 167 4.70 7.86 -3.08
N LEU A 168 5.22 7.25 -2.01
CA LEU A 168 6.30 6.25 -2.09
C LEU A 168 5.90 5.06 -2.97
N ALA A 169 4.69 4.55 -2.78
CA ALA A 169 4.19 3.45 -3.58
C ALA A 169 4.08 3.84 -5.07
N SER A 170 3.60 5.05 -5.39
CA SER A 170 3.49 5.53 -6.78
C SER A 170 4.85 5.75 -7.44
N SER A 171 5.86 6.16 -6.67
CA SER A 171 7.22 6.43 -7.19
C SER A 171 8.02 5.15 -7.41
N THR A 172 7.59 4.03 -6.87
CA THR A 172 8.24 2.73 -7.04
C THR A 172 7.63 2.00 -8.23
N ARG A 173 8.38 1.90 -9.34
CA ARG A 173 8.05 1.03 -10.48
C ARG A 173 7.93 -0.46 -10.09
N CYS A 174 8.04 -0.80 -8.81
CA CYS A 174 7.88 -2.17 -8.30
C CYS A 174 6.49 -2.76 -8.57
N PHE A 175 5.47 -1.91 -8.77
CA PHE A 175 4.11 -2.38 -9.00
C PHE A 175 3.84 -2.62 -10.49
N GLU A 176 4.47 -1.86 -11.38
CA GLU A 176 4.41 -2.07 -12.83
C GLU A 176 5.21 -3.31 -13.24
N GLY A 177 6.44 -3.44 -12.76
CA GLY A 177 7.35 -4.52 -13.16
C GLY A 177 7.01 -5.93 -12.62
N LYS A 178 6.14 -6.07 -11.60
CA LYS A 178 5.75 -7.39 -11.11
C LYS A 178 4.65 -7.99 -11.98
N LEU A 179 3.68 -7.17 -12.41
CA LEU A 179 2.63 -7.58 -13.35
C LEU A 179 3.17 -7.82 -14.76
N GLU A 180 4.12 -6.97 -15.23
CA GLU A 180 4.79 -7.17 -16.51
C GLU A 180 5.60 -8.48 -16.56
N ARG A 181 6.26 -8.84 -15.44
CA ARG A 181 7.04 -10.10 -15.33
C ARG A 181 6.17 -11.33 -15.16
N GLU A 182 5.00 -11.19 -14.55
CA GLU A 182 4.10 -12.32 -14.31
C GLU A 182 3.49 -12.85 -15.61
N PHE A 183 3.23 -11.96 -16.58
CA PHE A 183 2.68 -12.34 -17.89
C PHE A 183 3.69 -12.24 -19.04
N ASP A 184 4.96 -11.90 -18.74
CA ASP A 184 6.04 -11.75 -19.74
C ASP A 184 5.65 -10.87 -20.95
N LEU A 185 4.83 -9.82 -20.67
CA LEU A 185 4.42 -8.86 -21.69
C LEU A 185 5.53 -7.83 -21.92
N THR A 186 5.82 -7.59 -23.18
CA THR A 186 6.76 -6.53 -23.58
C THR A 186 6.10 -5.16 -23.56
N GLU A 187 6.88 -4.09 -23.46
CA GLU A 187 6.40 -2.69 -23.53
C GLU A 187 5.49 -2.44 -24.75
N ARG A 188 5.86 -2.98 -25.91
CA ARG A 188 5.08 -2.86 -27.14
C ARG A 188 3.76 -3.64 -27.10
N GLU A 189 3.71 -4.76 -26.44
CA GLU A 189 2.50 -5.51 -26.22
C GLU A 189 1.56 -4.78 -25.26
N LEU A 190 2.10 -4.13 -24.22
CA LEU A 190 1.33 -3.30 -23.29
C LEU A 190 0.78 -2.04 -23.97
N GLU A 191 1.56 -1.34 -24.79
CA GLU A 191 1.08 -0.21 -25.59
C GLU A 191 -0.08 -0.63 -26.50
N CYS A 192 0.04 -1.76 -27.19
CA CYS A 192 -1.04 -2.29 -28.00
C CYS A 192 -2.28 -2.62 -27.17
N LEU A 193 -2.09 -3.24 -26.01
CA LEU A 193 -3.15 -3.63 -25.09
C LEU A 193 -3.90 -2.38 -24.56
N PHE A 194 -3.17 -1.34 -24.21
CA PHE A 194 -3.74 -0.04 -23.83
C PHE A 194 -4.65 0.52 -24.91
N TRP A 195 -4.16 0.63 -26.16
CA TRP A 195 -4.95 1.21 -27.24
C TRP A 195 -6.16 0.37 -27.63
N ILE A 196 -6.08 -0.97 -27.54
CA ILE A 196 -7.27 -1.80 -27.73
C ILE A 196 -8.29 -1.67 -26.61
N ALA A 197 -7.85 -1.45 -25.38
CA ALA A 197 -8.74 -1.16 -24.26
C ALA A 197 -9.46 0.20 -24.44
N GLU A 198 -8.79 1.19 -25.05
CA GLU A 198 -9.37 2.48 -25.47
C GLU A 198 -10.29 2.37 -26.72
N GLY A 199 -10.55 1.16 -27.20
CA GLY A 199 -11.45 0.90 -28.31
C GLY A 199 -10.87 1.13 -29.70
N LYS A 200 -9.55 1.37 -29.85
CA LYS A 200 -8.90 1.61 -31.14
C LYS A 200 -8.83 0.34 -31.99
N THR A 201 -9.00 0.48 -33.27
CA THR A 201 -8.82 -0.59 -34.27
C THR A 201 -7.31 -0.82 -34.53
N SER A 202 -6.95 -1.98 -35.09
CA SER A 202 -5.55 -2.26 -35.44
C SER A 202 -4.97 -1.26 -36.45
N ASP A 203 -5.80 -0.69 -37.32
CA ASP A 203 -5.36 0.33 -38.29
C ASP A 203 -5.05 1.66 -37.60
N GLU A 204 -5.91 2.10 -36.66
CA GLU A 204 -5.66 3.30 -35.86
C GLU A 204 -4.43 3.16 -34.98
N ILE A 205 -4.25 1.99 -34.34
CA ILE A 205 -3.07 1.72 -33.52
C ILE A 205 -1.80 1.73 -34.36
N ALA A 206 -1.85 1.16 -35.57
CA ALA A 206 -0.75 1.17 -36.52
C ALA A 206 -0.32 2.62 -36.87
N MET A 207 -1.30 3.51 -37.08
CA MET A 207 -1.01 4.94 -37.29
C MET A 207 -0.44 5.62 -36.05
N ILE A 208 -0.98 5.35 -34.86
CA ILE A 208 -0.52 5.95 -33.59
C ILE A 208 0.92 5.55 -33.28
N LEU A 209 1.23 4.26 -33.43
CA LEU A 209 2.54 3.72 -33.08
C LEU A 209 3.58 3.77 -34.22
N GLY A 210 3.17 4.19 -35.41
CA GLY A 210 4.04 4.30 -36.58
C GLY A 210 4.56 2.96 -37.12
N ILE A 211 3.78 1.87 -36.98
CA ILE A 211 4.15 0.51 -37.40
C ILE A 211 3.04 -0.12 -38.28
N SER A 212 3.31 -1.29 -38.86
CA SER A 212 2.34 -1.92 -39.73
C SER A 212 1.19 -2.56 -38.95
N ARG A 213 -0.04 -2.58 -39.58
CA ARG A 213 -1.20 -3.32 -39.06
C ARG A 213 -0.87 -4.78 -38.73
N ASN A 214 -0.07 -5.44 -39.59
CA ASN A 214 0.36 -6.81 -39.36
C ASN A 214 1.16 -6.95 -38.06
N THR A 215 2.05 -6.01 -37.78
CA THR A 215 2.82 -5.97 -36.53
C THR A 215 1.88 -5.82 -35.32
N ILE A 216 0.88 -4.94 -35.39
CA ILE A 216 -0.14 -4.79 -34.33
C ILE A 216 -0.88 -6.10 -34.10
N ASN A 217 -1.35 -6.77 -35.16
CA ASN A 217 -2.05 -8.05 -35.03
C ASN A 217 -1.16 -9.15 -34.41
N ASN A 218 0.13 -9.14 -34.72
CA ASN A 218 1.11 -10.05 -34.10
C ASN A 218 1.27 -9.77 -32.59
N TYR A 219 1.33 -8.51 -32.19
CA TYR A 219 1.37 -8.14 -30.78
C TYR A 219 0.09 -8.55 -30.05
N ILE A 220 -1.09 -8.30 -30.63
CA ILE A 220 -2.36 -8.72 -30.03
C ILE A 220 -2.41 -10.26 -29.88
N THR A 221 -1.97 -11.00 -30.89
CA THR A 221 -1.91 -12.47 -30.84
C THR A 221 -0.95 -12.96 -29.75
N SER A 222 0.20 -12.29 -29.61
CA SER A 222 1.18 -12.62 -28.58
C SER A 222 0.62 -12.31 -27.18
N VAL A 223 -0.05 -11.18 -26.99
CA VAL A 223 -0.75 -10.84 -25.74
C VAL A 223 -1.76 -11.92 -25.39
N MET A 224 -2.66 -12.29 -26.31
CA MET A 224 -3.66 -13.33 -26.06
C MET A 224 -3.04 -14.65 -25.65
N ARG A 225 -1.92 -15.05 -26.29
CA ARG A 225 -1.19 -16.27 -25.93
C ARG A 225 -0.58 -16.18 -24.53
N LYS A 226 0.07 -15.06 -24.18
CA LYS A 226 0.74 -14.85 -22.90
C LYS A 226 -0.24 -14.72 -21.74
N THR A 227 -1.42 -14.16 -22.00
CA THR A 227 -2.51 -14.02 -21.02
C THR A 227 -3.48 -15.19 -20.99
N ALA A 228 -3.25 -16.25 -21.80
CA ALA A 228 -4.10 -17.39 -21.96
C ALA A 228 -5.58 -17.06 -22.32
N THR A 229 -5.78 -15.95 -23.06
CA THR A 229 -7.10 -15.50 -23.53
C THR A 229 -7.34 -15.93 -24.97
N LYS A 230 -8.60 -16.14 -25.35
CA LYS A 230 -8.98 -16.65 -26.67
C LYS A 230 -9.45 -15.55 -27.63
N THR A 231 -9.91 -14.43 -27.09
CA THR A 231 -10.46 -13.33 -27.87
C THR A 231 -9.85 -11.99 -27.42
N ARG A 232 -9.90 -11.00 -28.33
CA ARG A 232 -9.49 -9.62 -28.04
C ARG A 232 -10.25 -9.05 -26.84
N SER A 233 -11.55 -9.30 -26.74
CA SER A 233 -12.38 -8.83 -25.63
C SER A 233 -12.00 -9.48 -24.30
N GLU A 234 -11.64 -10.77 -24.31
CA GLU A 234 -11.10 -11.43 -23.12
C GLU A 234 -9.75 -10.86 -22.71
N ALA A 235 -8.87 -10.53 -23.67
CA ALA A 235 -7.59 -9.89 -23.38
C ALA A 235 -7.78 -8.49 -22.75
N ILE A 236 -8.75 -7.71 -23.23
CA ILE A 236 -9.13 -6.42 -22.62
C ILE A 236 -9.65 -6.65 -21.19
N ALA A 237 -10.60 -7.55 -21.01
CA ALA A 237 -11.16 -7.85 -19.69
C ALA A 237 -10.09 -8.37 -18.72
N PHE A 238 -9.13 -9.16 -19.21
CA PHE A 238 -7.97 -9.60 -18.45
C PHE A 238 -7.09 -8.42 -18.05
N ALA A 239 -6.75 -7.54 -18.99
CA ALA A 239 -5.91 -6.37 -18.76
C ALA A 239 -6.52 -5.43 -17.71
N VAL A 240 -7.81 -5.16 -17.79
CA VAL A 240 -8.54 -4.32 -16.83
C VAL A 240 -8.56 -4.97 -15.43
N ARG A 241 -8.82 -6.28 -15.34
CA ARG A 241 -8.83 -7.00 -14.05
C ARG A 241 -7.47 -7.04 -13.38
N ASN A 242 -6.40 -7.11 -14.17
CA ASN A 242 -5.03 -7.18 -13.67
C ASN A 242 -4.32 -5.82 -13.67
N ASN A 243 -5.04 -4.70 -13.87
CA ASN A 243 -4.49 -3.35 -13.88
C ASN A 243 -3.30 -3.14 -14.84
N LEU A 244 -3.33 -3.80 -15.99
CA LEU A 244 -2.32 -3.64 -17.04
C LEU A 244 -2.60 -2.41 -17.92
N VAL A 245 -3.85 -1.94 -17.91
CA VAL A 245 -4.33 -0.79 -18.67
C VAL A 245 -5.37 0.00 -17.89
#